data_36132dbeb9285abedccd506f20468d20
#
_entry.id   36132dbeb9285abedccd506f20468d20
#
_cell.length_a   1.000
_cell.length_b   1.000
_cell.length_c   1.000
_cell.angle_alpha   90.00
_cell.angle_beta   90.00
_cell.angle_gamma   90.00
#
_symmetry.space_group_name_H-M   'P 1'
#
loop_
_entity.id
_entity.type
_entity.pdbx_description
1 polymer ?
#
loop_
_entity_poly.entity_id
_entity_poly.type
_entity_poly.pdbx_seq_one_letter_code
_entity_poly.pdbx_strand_id
1 'polypeptide(L)'
;MLKILRLTLIFFMIASMLTACGFQPRGQAAVSFDSIYLQGQTLSISKALRKNLVANNIKVLPTAENADVLLEFAGEQTEKRILSLSGGGVVKEYELFYRVHYRLRGAKDALWTQEQTIEVRRDFSYSDAELLAKQGEEARLYEDMRSDVLNNLLRRLTRFHPASAIDESTSKP
;
A
#
# COMPACT_ATOMS: atom_id res chain seq x y z
N MET A 1 -59.39 -10.57 0.00
CA MET A 1 -58.38 -11.06 0.93
C MET A 1 -57.29 -11.89 0.28
N LEU A 2 -57.60 -12.89 -0.55
CA LEU A 2 -56.59 -13.75 -1.17
C LEU A 2 -55.60 -13.05 -2.10
N LYS A 3 -55.97 -12.00 -2.82
CA LYS A 3 -55.10 -11.19 -3.70
C LYS A 3 -54.07 -10.38 -2.90
N ILE A 4 -54.49 -9.83 -1.75
CA ILE A 4 -53.59 -9.05 -0.88
C ILE A 4 -52.56 -9.96 -0.23
N LEU A 5 -52.97 -11.16 0.21
CA LEU A 5 -52.07 -12.16 0.77
C LEU A 5 -50.99 -12.64 -0.25
N ARG A 6 -51.35 -12.82 -1.50
CA ARG A 6 -50.41 -13.18 -2.57
C ARG A 6 -49.44 -12.03 -2.84
N LEU A 7 -49.92 -10.79 -2.83
CA LEU A 7 -49.02 -9.61 -3.07
C LEU A 7 -48.00 -9.43 -1.97
N THR A 8 -48.40 -9.62 -0.69
CA THR A 8 -47.50 -9.54 0.45
C THR A 8 -46.47 -10.66 0.44
N LEU A 9 -46.86 -11.88 0.03
CA LEU A 9 -45.93 -13.02 -0.08
C LEU A 9 -44.87 -12.79 -1.17
N ILE A 10 -45.27 -12.24 -2.33
CA ILE A 10 -44.33 -11.90 -3.42
C ILE A 10 -43.40 -10.77 -2.99
N PHE A 11 -43.85 -9.75 -2.29
CA PHE A 11 -43.03 -8.68 -1.76
C PHE A 11 -41.99 -9.18 -0.75
N PHE A 12 -42.37 -10.09 0.13
CA PHE A 12 -41.46 -10.71 1.10
C PHE A 12 -40.42 -11.59 0.45
N MET A 13 -40.80 -12.30 -0.63
CA MET A 13 -39.88 -13.15 -1.40
C MET A 13 -38.84 -12.29 -2.19
N ILE A 14 -39.26 -11.14 -2.72
CA ILE A 14 -38.34 -10.21 -3.41
C ILE A 14 -37.41 -9.53 -2.39
N ALA A 15 -37.91 -9.13 -1.23
CA ALA A 15 -37.11 -8.52 -0.16
C ALA A 15 -36.02 -9.47 0.38
N SER A 16 -36.29 -10.79 0.45
CA SER A 16 -35.28 -11.76 0.88
C SER A 16 -34.18 -12.01 -0.14
N MET A 17 -34.41 -11.75 -1.43
CA MET A 17 -33.35 -11.85 -2.45
C MET A 17 -32.37 -10.65 -2.45
N LEU A 18 -32.75 -9.51 -1.91
CA LEU A 18 -31.87 -8.32 -1.81
C LEU A 18 -30.82 -8.45 -0.70
N THR A 19 -30.98 -9.34 0.27
CA THR A 19 -29.98 -9.60 1.33
C THR A 19 -28.88 -10.60 0.92
N ALA A 20 -28.99 -11.24 -0.25
CA ALA A 20 -28.04 -12.26 -0.73
C ALA A 20 -26.75 -11.65 -1.33
N CYS A 21 -26.69 -10.34 -1.59
CA CYS A 21 -25.41 -9.69 -1.88
C CYS A 21 -24.65 -9.49 -0.57
N GLY A 22 -23.95 -10.52 -0.11
CA GLY A 22 -23.04 -10.47 1.01
C GLY A 22 -21.87 -9.51 0.71
N PHE A 23 -22.12 -8.18 0.79
CA PHE A 23 -21.06 -7.18 0.81
C PHE A 23 -20.31 -7.32 2.13
N GLN A 24 -19.35 -8.24 2.14
CA GLN A 24 -18.36 -8.29 3.22
C GLN A 24 -17.37 -7.14 3.00
N PRO A 25 -17.36 -6.10 3.87
CA PRO A 25 -16.29 -5.12 3.82
C PRO A 25 -14.98 -5.89 3.93
N ARG A 26 -14.06 -5.65 2.99
CA ARG A 26 -12.74 -6.29 2.96
C ARG A 26 -12.08 -5.97 4.29
N GLY A 27 -12.11 -6.93 5.22
CA GLY A 27 -11.54 -6.78 6.56
C GLY A 27 -10.10 -6.29 6.42
N GLN A 28 -9.70 -5.37 7.30
CA GLN A 28 -8.31 -4.94 7.40
C GLN A 28 -7.47 -6.21 7.52
N ALA A 29 -6.53 -6.40 6.59
CA ALA A 29 -5.66 -7.57 6.64
C ALA A 29 -4.91 -7.52 7.97
N ALA A 30 -5.21 -8.46 8.86
CA ALA A 30 -4.58 -8.54 10.16
C ALA A 30 -3.07 -8.73 9.94
N VAL A 31 -2.28 -7.82 10.49
CA VAL A 31 -0.83 -7.99 10.57
C VAL A 31 -0.51 -8.96 11.70
N SER A 32 0.60 -9.67 11.59
CA SER A 32 1.05 -10.67 12.57
C SER A 32 1.85 -10.06 13.74
N PHE A 33 1.80 -8.73 13.92
CA PHE A 33 2.54 -8.01 14.97
C PHE A 33 1.76 -6.77 15.42
N ASP A 34 1.97 -6.34 16.67
CA ASP A 34 1.26 -5.22 17.28
C ASP A 34 2.08 -3.92 17.27
N SER A 35 3.38 -4.02 17.11
CA SER A 35 4.29 -2.88 17.21
C SER A 35 5.39 -2.91 16.16
N ILE A 36 5.80 -1.70 15.70
CA ILE A 36 6.83 -1.52 14.70
C ILE A 36 7.73 -0.33 15.07
N TYR A 37 9.02 -0.48 14.81
CA TYR A 37 9.99 0.61 14.84
C TYR A 37 10.44 0.96 13.44
N LEU A 38 10.40 2.26 13.09
CA LEU A 38 10.80 2.78 11.79
C LEU A 38 12.16 3.47 11.93
N GLN A 39 13.15 3.01 11.15
CA GLN A 39 14.50 3.58 11.15
C GLN A 39 15.02 3.83 9.73
N GLY A 40 16.23 4.35 9.62
CA GLY A 40 16.89 4.69 8.37
C GLY A 40 16.52 6.07 7.86
N GLN A 41 16.44 6.23 6.55
CA GLN A 41 16.16 7.52 5.92
C GLN A 41 14.69 7.93 6.11
N THR A 42 14.45 9.24 6.30
CA THR A 42 13.09 9.79 6.26
C THR A 42 12.68 9.99 4.81
N LEU A 43 11.69 9.22 4.37
CA LEU A 43 11.17 9.27 3.01
C LEU A 43 9.91 10.14 2.92
N SER A 44 9.54 10.55 1.71
CA SER A 44 8.32 11.32 1.45
C SER A 44 7.05 10.60 1.96
N ILE A 45 7.04 9.26 1.92
CA ILE A 45 5.93 8.41 2.39
C ILE A 45 5.93 8.18 3.91
N SER A 46 6.99 8.54 4.66
CA SER A 46 7.15 8.16 6.09
C SER A 46 6.00 8.68 6.97
N LYS A 47 5.53 9.91 6.75
CA LYS A 47 4.41 10.49 7.51
C LYS A 47 3.10 9.75 7.23
N ALA A 48 2.82 9.47 5.96
CA ALA A 48 1.63 8.74 5.54
C ALA A 48 1.65 7.28 6.05
N LEU A 49 2.82 6.64 6.02
CA LEU A 49 3.01 5.29 6.58
C LEU A 49 2.68 5.26 8.08
N ARG A 50 3.24 6.16 8.89
CA ARG A 50 2.95 6.25 10.33
C ARG A 50 1.45 6.40 10.59
N LYS A 51 0.78 7.31 9.84
CA LYS A 51 -0.66 7.52 9.96
C LYS A 51 -1.46 6.25 9.64
N ASN A 52 -1.10 5.52 8.58
CA ASN A 52 -1.77 4.28 8.20
C ASN A 52 -1.53 3.15 9.20
N LEU A 53 -0.31 3.01 9.73
CA LEU A 53 0.00 2.00 10.77
C LEU A 53 -0.86 2.23 12.02
N VAL A 54 -0.90 3.47 12.53
CA VAL A 54 -1.71 3.82 13.70
C VAL A 54 -3.21 3.60 13.43
N ALA A 55 -3.71 3.96 12.25
CA ALA A 55 -5.11 3.73 11.85
C ALA A 55 -5.47 2.23 11.77
N ASN A 56 -4.48 1.36 11.58
CA ASN A 56 -4.62 -0.10 11.60
C ASN A 56 -4.25 -0.71 12.97
N ASN A 57 -4.27 0.10 14.05
CA ASN A 57 -3.96 -0.30 15.44
C ASN A 57 -2.53 -0.83 15.66
N ILE A 58 -1.59 -0.53 14.77
CA ILE A 58 -0.18 -0.87 14.93
C ILE A 58 0.53 0.26 15.67
N LYS A 59 1.18 -0.04 16.78
CA LYS A 59 1.94 0.92 17.58
C LYS A 59 3.27 1.23 16.90
N VAL A 60 3.50 2.50 16.54
CA VAL A 60 4.80 2.96 16.04
C VAL A 60 5.63 3.44 17.21
N LEU A 61 6.65 2.65 17.58
CA LEU A 61 7.48 2.90 18.76
C LEU A 61 8.62 3.88 18.45
N PRO A 62 9.09 4.65 19.47
CA PRO A 62 10.21 5.58 19.31
C PRO A 62 11.57 4.88 19.35
N THR A 63 11.64 3.63 19.87
CA THR A 63 12.86 2.84 20.01
C THR A 63 12.66 1.42 19.54
N ALA A 64 13.75 0.72 19.22
CA ALA A 64 13.72 -0.65 18.70
C ALA A 64 13.47 -1.72 19.79
N GLU A 65 13.69 -1.40 21.07
CA GLU A 65 13.80 -2.38 22.16
C GLU A 65 12.55 -3.24 22.38
N ASN A 66 11.36 -2.66 22.18
CA ASN A 66 10.09 -3.34 22.42
C ASN A 66 9.23 -3.45 21.14
N ALA A 67 9.84 -3.27 19.98
CA ALA A 67 9.14 -3.40 18.70
C ALA A 67 9.15 -4.85 18.24
N ASP A 68 8.00 -5.38 17.82
CA ASP A 68 7.91 -6.74 17.25
C ASP A 68 8.59 -6.81 15.89
N VAL A 69 8.53 -5.71 15.14
CA VAL A 69 9.13 -5.59 13.79
C VAL A 69 9.92 -4.29 13.67
N LEU A 70 11.06 -4.38 13.02
CA LEU A 70 11.88 -3.24 12.62
C LEU A 70 11.79 -3.09 11.09
N LEU A 71 11.44 -1.91 10.63
CA LEU A 71 11.46 -1.51 9.23
C LEU A 71 12.53 -0.45 9.03
N GLU A 72 13.51 -0.75 8.19
CA GLU A 72 14.56 0.19 7.82
C GLU A 72 14.39 0.63 6.36
N PHE A 73 14.37 1.94 6.15
CA PHE A 73 14.41 2.53 4.83
C PHE A 73 15.86 2.81 4.40
N ALA A 74 16.27 2.18 3.30
CA ALA A 74 17.59 2.37 2.71
C ALA A 74 17.62 3.57 1.74
N GLY A 75 16.50 3.88 1.09
CA GLY A 75 16.43 5.02 0.18
C GLY A 75 15.14 5.17 -0.58
N GLU A 76 15.01 6.34 -1.21
CA GLU A 76 13.92 6.75 -2.09
C GLU A 76 14.51 7.36 -3.36
N GLN A 77 14.01 6.97 -4.52
CA GLN A 77 14.50 7.46 -5.81
C GLN A 77 13.34 7.77 -6.76
N THR A 78 13.47 8.88 -7.47
CA THR A 78 12.64 9.25 -8.61
C THR A 78 13.50 9.31 -9.85
N GLU A 79 12.96 8.85 -10.98
CA GLU A 79 13.65 8.90 -12.26
C GLU A 79 12.64 9.23 -13.35
N LYS A 80 13.08 10.03 -14.34
CA LYS A 80 12.30 10.37 -15.53
C LYS A 80 13.14 10.04 -16.76
N ARG A 81 12.64 9.17 -17.62
CA ARG A 81 13.28 8.74 -18.85
C ARG A 81 12.45 9.14 -20.04
N ILE A 82 13.09 9.44 -21.16
CA ILE A 82 12.40 9.60 -22.44
C ILE A 82 11.93 8.23 -22.89
N LEU A 83 10.61 8.10 -23.11
CA LEU A 83 9.98 6.87 -23.61
C LEU A 83 9.86 6.91 -25.14
N SER A 84 9.42 8.03 -25.72
CA SER A 84 9.27 8.16 -27.15
C SER A 84 9.59 9.57 -27.68
N LEU A 85 10.04 9.61 -28.95
CA LEU A 85 10.31 10.82 -29.70
C LEU A 85 9.42 10.86 -30.95
N SER A 86 9.12 12.08 -31.43
CA SER A 86 8.54 12.28 -32.75
C SER A 86 9.57 12.03 -33.87
N GLY A 87 9.12 11.93 -35.12
CA GLY A 87 10.01 11.83 -36.28
C GLY A 87 10.99 13.02 -36.45
N GLY A 88 10.72 14.14 -35.79
CA GLY A 88 11.61 15.32 -35.72
C GLY A 88 12.50 15.38 -34.47
N GLY A 89 12.56 14.30 -33.65
CA GLY A 89 13.41 14.26 -32.47
C GLY A 89 12.84 14.97 -31.23
N VAL A 90 11.58 15.45 -31.27
CA VAL A 90 10.93 16.09 -30.13
C VAL A 90 10.34 15.04 -29.20
N VAL A 91 10.54 15.20 -27.89
CA VAL A 91 9.98 14.26 -26.88
C VAL A 91 8.45 14.26 -26.95
N LYS A 92 7.87 13.07 -26.99
CA LYS A 92 6.42 12.83 -26.96
C LYS A 92 5.97 12.23 -25.66
N GLU A 93 6.76 11.34 -25.07
CA GLU A 93 6.41 10.64 -23.87
C GLU A 93 7.61 10.45 -22.97
N TYR A 94 7.38 10.52 -21.69
CA TYR A 94 8.31 10.12 -20.63
C TYR A 94 7.78 8.89 -19.89
N GLU A 95 8.68 8.12 -19.35
CA GLU A 95 8.41 7.09 -18.34
C GLU A 95 8.95 7.58 -17.00
N LEU A 96 8.08 7.62 -15.98
CA LEU A 96 8.39 8.03 -14.62
C LEU A 96 8.57 6.78 -13.76
N PHE A 97 9.61 6.79 -12.93
CA PHE A 97 9.88 5.75 -11.94
C PHE A 97 9.89 6.33 -10.55
N TYR A 98 9.31 5.62 -9.61
CA TYR A 98 9.43 5.88 -8.20
C TYR A 98 9.78 4.59 -7.47
N ARG A 99 10.90 4.58 -6.72
CA ARG A 99 11.46 3.42 -6.05
C ARG A 99 11.64 3.70 -4.57
N VAL A 100 11.32 2.72 -3.74
CA VAL A 100 11.62 2.72 -2.31
C VAL A 100 12.36 1.43 -1.97
N HIS A 101 13.52 1.58 -1.33
CA HIS A 101 14.37 0.50 -0.85
C HIS A 101 14.19 0.34 0.65
N TYR A 102 13.97 -0.89 1.10
CA TYR A 102 13.74 -1.17 2.52
C TYR A 102 14.13 -2.61 2.87
N ARG A 103 14.29 -2.86 4.16
CA ARG A 103 14.45 -4.21 4.73
C ARG A 103 13.69 -4.34 6.03
N LEU A 104 13.36 -5.57 6.39
CA LEU A 104 12.59 -5.91 7.58
C LEU A 104 13.41 -6.82 8.49
N ARG A 105 13.11 -6.77 9.79
CA ARG A 105 13.61 -7.70 10.79
C ARG A 105 12.56 -7.88 11.88
N GLY A 106 12.28 -9.12 12.29
CA GLY A 106 11.55 -9.38 13.53
C GLY A 106 12.43 -9.10 14.73
N ALA A 107 11.84 -8.76 15.87
CA ALA A 107 12.58 -8.44 17.08
C ALA A 107 13.51 -9.57 17.55
N LYS A 108 13.07 -10.82 17.39
CA LYS A 108 13.84 -12.03 17.77
C LYS A 108 14.67 -12.60 16.61
N ASP A 109 14.55 -12.05 15.40
CA ASP A 109 15.32 -12.53 14.26
C ASP A 109 16.76 -12.04 14.36
N ALA A 110 17.71 -12.95 14.11
CA ALA A 110 19.14 -12.62 14.18
C ALA A 110 19.57 -11.72 13.01
N LEU A 111 18.90 -11.83 11.85
CA LEU A 111 19.31 -11.18 10.62
C LEU A 111 18.17 -10.34 10.02
N TRP A 112 18.57 -9.29 9.31
CA TRP A 112 17.69 -8.54 8.43
C TRP A 112 17.34 -9.38 7.20
N THR A 113 16.12 -9.17 6.65
CA THR A 113 15.83 -9.64 5.30
C THR A 113 16.80 -9.01 4.31
N GLN A 114 16.96 -9.63 3.15
CA GLN A 114 17.60 -8.95 2.04
C GLN A 114 16.88 -7.64 1.74
N GLU A 115 17.61 -6.63 1.24
CA GLU A 115 17.03 -5.38 0.80
C GLU A 115 16.01 -5.64 -0.31
N GLN A 116 14.84 -5.08 -0.16
CA GLN A 116 13.73 -5.18 -1.10
C GLN A 116 13.44 -3.82 -1.72
N THR A 117 13.03 -3.85 -2.98
CA THR A 117 12.60 -2.66 -3.70
C THR A 117 11.12 -2.75 -4.04
N ILE A 118 10.41 -1.65 -3.82
CA ILE A 118 9.10 -1.42 -4.42
C ILE A 118 9.30 -0.38 -5.51
N GLU A 119 8.99 -0.75 -6.74
CA GLU A 119 9.03 0.13 -7.89
C GLU A 119 7.62 0.31 -8.45
N VAL A 120 7.27 1.55 -8.75
CA VAL A 120 6.07 1.93 -9.51
C VAL A 120 6.51 2.76 -10.69
N ARG A 121 5.88 2.56 -11.84
CA ARG A 121 6.15 3.35 -13.06
C ARG A 121 4.85 3.87 -13.65
N ARG A 122 4.95 5.00 -14.37
CA ARG A 122 3.87 5.63 -15.11
C ARG A 122 4.40 6.21 -16.42
N ASP A 123 3.66 5.99 -17.48
CA ASP A 123 3.90 6.68 -18.74
C ASP A 123 3.19 8.03 -18.71
N PHE A 124 3.80 9.04 -19.32
CA PHE A 124 3.37 10.41 -19.22
C PHE A 124 3.58 11.11 -20.56
N SER A 125 2.48 11.50 -21.22
CA SER A 125 2.54 12.25 -22.47
C SER A 125 3.04 13.67 -22.24
N TYR A 126 3.91 14.17 -23.12
CA TYR A 126 4.54 15.47 -22.99
C TYR A 126 4.29 16.35 -24.21
N SER A 127 4.14 17.67 -23.98
CA SER A 127 3.99 18.69 -25.01
C SER A 127 4.58 20.01 -24.51
N ASP A 128 5.52 20.57 -25.26
CA ASP A 128 6.12 21.88 -24.94
C ASP A 128 5.08 23.01 -24.95
N ALA A 129 4.04 22.89 -25.79
CA ALA A 129 2.96 23.88 -25.86
C ALA A 129 2.10 23.94 -24.59
N GLU A 130 2.14 22.88 -23.75
CA GLU A 130 1.35 22.75 -22.53
C GLU A 130 2.22 22.60 -21.28
N LEU A 131 3.42 23.17 -21.29
CA LEU A 131 4.46 22.95 -20.26
C LEU A 131 3.95 23.03 -18.82
N LEU A 132 3.22 24.10 -18.47
CA LEU A 132 2.72 24.31 -17.10
C LEU A 132 1.69 23.25 -16.70
N ALA A 133 0.77 22.91 -17.62
CA ALA A 133 -0.21 21.85 -17.37
C ALA A 133 0.48 20.49 -17.18
N LYS A 134 1.50 20.21 -18.00
CA LYS A 134 2.28 18.96 -17.94
C LYS A 134 3.14 18.84 -16.68
N GLN A 135 3.69 19.93 -16.17
CA GLN A 135 4.37 19.94 -14.86
C GLN A 135 3.40 19.60 -13.71
N GLY A 136 2.18 20.14 -13.74
CA GLY A 136 1.15 19.82 -12.77
C GLY A 136 0.68 18.37 -12.85
N GLU A 137 0.57 17.80 -14.04
CA GLU A 137 0.24 16.39 -14.29
C GLU A 137 1.36 15.48 -13.74
N GLU A 138 2.61 15.77 -14.06
CA GLU A 138 3.78 15.02 -13.56
C GLU A 138 3.81 14.96 -12.02
N ALA A 139 3.60 16.11 -11.37
CA ALA A 139 3.55 16.18 -9.90
C ALA A 139 2.46 15.29 -9.31
N ARG A 140 1.27 15.27 -9.90
CA ARG A 140 0.16 14.38 -9.48
C ARG A 140 0.49 12.92 -9.69
N LEU A 141 1.12 12.56 -10.81
CA LEU A 141 1.55 11.19 -11.06
C LEU A 141 2.52 10.70 -9.98
N TYR A 142 3.49 11.53 -9.56
CA TYR A 142 4.38 11.16 -8.46
C TYR A 142 3.65 11.01 -7.12
N GLU A 143 2.62 11.83 -6.81
CA GLU A 143 1.79 11.64 -5.62
C GLU A 143 1.02 10.32 -5.67
N ASP A 144 0.44 9.98 -6.81
CA ASP A 144 -0.26 8.71 -7.00
C ASP A 144 0.71 7.52 -6.86
N MET A 145 1.92 7.63 -7.43
CA MET A 145 2.96 6.60 -7.31
C MET A 145 3.42 6.41 -5.85
N ARG A 146 3.56 7.49 -5.07
CA ARG A 146 3.83 7.42 -3.62
C ARG A 146 2.72 6.66 -2.89
N SER A 147 1.46 6.94 -3.21
CA SER A 147 0.32 6.23 -2.64
C SER A 147 0.33 4.74 -2.99
N ASP A 148 0.68 4.39 -4.22
CA ASP A 148 0.79 3.01 -4.66
C ASP A 148 1.93 2.28 -3.95
N VAL A 149 3.11 2.91 -3.81
CA VAL A 149 4.23 2.34 -3.06
C VAL A 149 3.85 2.13 -1.59
N LEU A 150 3.20 3.11 -0.96
CA LEU A 150 2.71 2.98 0.41
C LEU A 150 1.76 1.78 0.57
N ASN A 151 0.77 1.65 -0.32
CA ASN A 151 -0.16 0.53 -0.31
C ASN A 151 0.54 -0.82 -0.55
N ASN A 152 1.55 -0.85 -1.43
CA ASN A 152 2.37 -2.04 -1.66
C ASN A 152 3.16 -2.42 -0.41
N LEU A 153 3.78 -1.44 0.25
CA LEU A 153 4.53 -1.65 1.49
C LEU A 153 3.63 -2.20 2.60
N LEU A 154 2.45 -1.59 2.81
CA LEU A 154 1.47 -2.07 3.79
C LEU A 154 1.07 -3.52 3.51
N ARG A 155 0.79 -3.90 2.26
CA ARG A 155 0.50 -5.29 1.89
C ARG A 155 1.66 -6.25 2.13
N ARG A 156 2.91 -5.80 1.99
CA ARG A 156 4.09 -6.62 2.30
C ARG A 156 4.27 -6.79 3.80
N LEU A 157 4.00 -5.74 4.59
CA LEU A 157 4.00 -5.81 6.04
C LEU A 157 2.96 -6.80 6.59
N THR A 158 1.75 -6.87 6.00
CA THR A 158 0.74 -7.85 6.41
C THR A 158 1.14 -9.31 6.14
N ARG A 159 2.08 -9.54 5.22
CA ARG A 159 2.59 -10.88 4.88
C ARG A 159 3.90 -11.21 5.60
N PHE A 160 4.49 -10.24 6.26
CA PHE A 160 5.71 -10.47 7.02
C PHE A 160 5.37 -11.12 8.36
N HIS A 161 5.95 -12.29 8.62
CA HIS A 161 5.80 -13.04 9.86
C HIS A 161 7.17 -13.10 10.54
N PRO A 162 7.38 -12.35 11.63
CA PRO A 162 8.59 -12.47 12.41
C PRO A 162 8.65 -13.87 13.08
N ALA A 163 9.84 -14.40 13.32
CA ALA A 163 10.02 -15.72 13.92
C ALA A 163 9.29 -15.87 15.27
N SER A 164 9.11 -14.77 16.01
CA SER A 164 8.34 -14.73 17.26
C SER A 164 6.85 -15.05 17.12
N ALA A 165 6.25 -14.81 15.94
CA ALA A 165 4.84 -15.10 15.68
C ALA A 165 4.56 -16.58 15.39
N ILE A 166 5.61 -17.33 15.05
CA ILE A 166 5.51 -18.75 14.71
C ILE A 166 5.45 -19.59 15.99
N ASP A 167 6.15 -19.20 17.05
CA ASP A 167 6.20 -19.93 18.33
C ASP A 167 4.87 -19.89 19.09
N GLU A 168 4.10 -18.80 19.00
CA GLU A 168 2.79 -18.68 19.68
C GLU A 168 1.69 -19.51 19.04
N SER A 169 1.75 -19.76 17.73
CA SER A 169 0.74 -20.55 17.01
C SER A 169 0.88 -22.05 17.24
N THR A 170 2.08 -22.52 17.65
CA THR A 170 2.40 -23.93 17.87
C THR A 170 2.21 -24.37 19.33
N SER A 171 2.04 -23.43 20.27
CA SER A 171 1.94 -23.71 21.70
C SER A 171 0.50 -23.74 22.26
N LYS A 172 -0.53 -23.69 21.41
CA LYS A 172 -1.93 -23.79 21.87
C LYS A 172 -2.42 -25.23 21.70
N PRO A 173 -2.64 -25.96 22.80
CA PRO A 173 -3.18 -27.32 22.79
C PRO A 173 -4.62 -27.39 22.29
#